data_a2e84eb22d7cf964b85967a74cd07349
#
_entry.id   a2e84eb22d7cf964b85967a74cd07349
#
_cell.length_a   1.000
_cell.length_b   1.000
_cell.length_c   1.000
_cell.angle_alpha   90.00
_cell.angle_beta   90.00
_cell.angle_gamma   90.00
#
_symmetry.space_group_name_H-M   'P 1'
#
loop_
_entity.id
_entity.type
_entity.pdbx_description
1 polymer ?
#
loop_
_entity_poly.entity_id
_entity_poly.type
_entity_poly.pdbx_seq_one_letter_code
_entity_poly.pdbx_strand_id
1 'polypeptide(L)'
;MLLAGVILLALQDSLIKLISDSTSFWQIQTLRSAGNMTLVFCLAIFSGGVQLIYPQRRLAVATRSLIMVLCMFCFFSASPFLSVAQMAAGLYTYPLFVSLLAAPLLGETVGRWRVGALIIGAAGAFLMLNPLAETFSLAQLLPIAAGFFYACNIIILRRYCRGETPLALTFANGAMFFISGLAGIIILFILPLSQNLQTAMPFVAIGWPAIGMSVIGFAVLCSVLNLLGNLGLTRAYQTAESSWLAPLDF
;
A
#
# COMPACT_ATOMS: atom_id res chain seq x y z
N MET A 1 9.49 -15.40 6.22
CA MET A 1 9.29 -13.97 6.55
C MET A 1 8.41 -13.27 5.53
N LEU A 2 8.75 -13.33 4.22
CA LEU A 2 7.95 -12.69 3.17
C LEU A 2 6.49 -13.13 3.18
N LEU A 3 6.23 -14.43 3.02
CA LEU A 3 4.86 -14.97 2.97
C LEU A 3 4.02 -14.59 4.21
N ALA A 4 4.62 -14.65 5.40
CA ALA A 4 3.93 -14.22 6.61
C ALA A 4 3.59 -12.72 6.56
N GLY A 5 4.52 -11.88 6.06
CA GLY A 5 4.29 -10.44 5.89
C GLY A 5 3.16 -10.16 4.92
N VAL A 6 3.13 -10.83 3.77
CA VAL A 6 2.09 -10.68 2.75
C VAL A 6 0.73 -11.10 3.29
N ILE A 7 0.64 -12.25 3.97
CA ILE A 7 -0.62 -12.72 4.58
C ILE A 7 -1.15 -11.69 5.60
N LEU A 8 -0.28 -11.13 6.44
CA LEU A 8 -0.69 -10.13 7.43
C LEU A 8 -1.20 -8.84 6.78
N LEU A 9 -0.57 -8.39 5.69
CA LEU A 9 -1.01 -7.22 4.95
C LEU A 9 -2.31 -7.49 4.18
N ALA A 10 -2.46 -8.64 3.55
CA ALA A 10 -3.69 -9.04 2.88
C ALA A 10 -4.88 -9.15 3.86
N LEU A 11 -4.64 -9.70 5.05
CA LEU A 11 -5.63 -9.73 6.12
C LEU A 11 -6.03 -8.32 6.55
N GLN A 12 -5.05 -7.42 6.75
CA GLN A 12 -5.30 -6.02 7.05
C GLN A 12 -6.17 -5.34 5.98
N ASP A 13 -5.84 -5.50 4.70
CA ASP A 13 -6.58 -4.87 3.61
C ASP A 13 -8.02 -5.40 3.52
N SER A 14 -8.21 -6.69 3.77
CA SER A 14 -9.53 -7.31 3.87
C SER A 14 -10.35 -6.76 5.03
N LEU A 15 -9.73 -6.52 6.20
CA LEU A 15 -10.38 -5.90 7.35
C LEU A 15 -10.77 -4.45 7.07
N ILE A 16 -9.93 -3.67 6.40
CA ILE A 16 -10.25 -2.29 5.99
C ILE A 16 -11.46 -2.28 5.05
N LYS A 17 -11.50 -3.20 4.10
CA LYS A 17 -12.66 -3.34 3.20
C LYS A 17 -13.94 -3.70 3.96
N LEU A 18 -13.85 -4.58 4.96
CA LEU A 18 -14.99 -4.99 5.78
C LEU A 18 -15.63 -3.82 6.54
N ILE A 19 -14.83 -2.84 6.99
CA ILE A 19 -15.32 -1.69 7.73
C ILE A 19 -15.50 -0.43 6.86
N SER A 20 -15.31 -0.53 5.54
CA SER A 20 -15.37 0.62 4.62
C SER A 20 -16.71 1.35 4.63
N ASP A 21 -17.81 0.68 5.00
CA ASP A 21 -19.14 1.28 5.09
C ASP A 21 -19.34 2.09 6.39
N SER A 22 -18.52 1.86 7.42
CA SER A 22 -18.65 2.52 8.74
C SER A 22 -17.55 3.54 9.04
N THR A 23 -16.59 3.71 8.13
CA THR A 23 -15.47 4.64 8.26
C THR A 23 -15.14 5.27 6.91
N SER A 24 -14.18 6.21 6.89
CA SER A 24 -13.61 6.73 5.65
C SER A 24 -12.15 6.29 5.49
N PHE A 25 -11.68 6.31 4.24
CA PHE A 25 -10.26 6.07 3.92
C PHE A 25 -9.34 6.98 4.74
N TRP A 26 -9.68 8.25 4.84
CA TRP A 26 -8.87 9.25 5.56
C TRP A 26 -8.86 9.02 7.07
N GLN A 27 -10.02 8.66 7.63
CA GLN A 27 -10.15 8.38 9.05
C GLN A 27 -9.37 7.13 9.45
N ILE A 28 -9.60 5.99 8.77
CA ILE A 28 -8.90 4.75 9.11
C ILE A 28 -7.40 4.87 8.85
N GLN A 29 -7.00 5.60 7.80
CA GLN A 29 -5.61 5.85 7.48
C GLN A 29 -4.89 6.64 8.56
N THR A 30 -5.53 7.70 9.08
CA THR A 30 -4.99 8.52 10.18
C THR A 30 -4.87 7.71 11.47
N LEU A 31 -5.95 7.03 11.88
CA LEU A 31 -5.98 6.24 13.12
C LEU A 31 -4.96 5.09 13.09
N ARG A 32 -4.96 4.31 12.01
CA ARG A 32 -4.02 3.20 11.80
C ARG A 32 -2.57 3.68 11.79
N SER A 33 -2.29 4.78 11.12
CA SER A 33 -0.93 5.31 11.01
C SER A 33 -0.43 5.87 12.33
N ALA A 34 -1.29 6.53 13.12
CA ALA A 34 -0.97 6.95 14.48
C ALA A 34 -0.59 5.75 15.36
N GLY A 35 -1.41 4.69 15.34
CA GLY A 35 -1.12 3.45 16.05
C GLY A 35 0.19 2.78 15.59
N ASN A 36 0.40 2.69 14.27
CA ASN A 36 1.63 2.14 13.70
C ASN A 36 2.88 2.93 14.14
N MET A 37 2.84 4.26 14.05
CA MET A 37 3.95 5.12 14.49
C MET A 37 4.25 4.94 15.97
N THR A 38 3.24 4.86 16.81
CA THR A 38 3.39 4.62 18.25
C THR A 38 4.07 3.27 18.51
N LEU A 39 3.60 2.22 17.86
CA LEU A 39 4.19 0.88 17.99
C LEU A 39 5.63 0.82 17.50
N VAL A 40 5.94 1.45 16.34
CA VAL A 40 7.31 1.53 15.80
C VAL A 40 8.21 2.33 16.74
N PHE A 41 7.73 3.42 17.32
CA PHE A 41 8.45 4.25 18.27
C PHE A 41 8.78 3.45 19.55
N CYS A 42 7.80 2.77 20.11
CA CYS A 42 8.03 1.89 21.26
C CYS A 42 9.05 0.79 20.93
N LEU A 43 8.89 0.12 19.77
CA LEU A 43 9.82 -0.92 19.36
C LEU A 43 11.24 -0.39 19.17
N ALA A 44 11.41 0.83 18.65
CA ALA A 44 12.72 1.46 18.49
C ALA A 44 13.42 1.69 19.85
N ILE A 45 12.67 2.17 20.85
CA ILE A 45 13.21 2.37 22.21
C ILE A 45 13.74 1.05 22.77
N PHE A 46 12.97 -0.04 22.64
CA PHE A 46 13.37 -1.37 23.15
C PHE A 46 14.47 -2.04 22.31
N SER A 47 14.66 -1.64 21.04
CA SER A 47 15.60 -2.30 20.11
C SER A 47 16.94 -1.61 19.97
N GLY A 48 17.18 -0.48 20.62
CA GLY A 48 18.48 0.22 20.53
C GLY A 48 18.39 1.74 20.44
N GLY A 49 17.19 2.30 20.60
CA GLY A 49 17.00 3.74 20.72
C GLY A 49 16.30 4.40 19.52
N VAL A 50 15.87 5.61 19.75
CA VAL A 50 15.09 6.42 18.81
C VAL A 50 15.86 6.70 17.49
N GLN A 51 17.17 6.57 17.48
CA GLN A 51 17.97 6.78 16.27
C GLN A 51 17.62 5.81 15.14
N LEU A 52 17.05 4.64 15.46
CA LEU A 52 16.65 3.63 14.48
C LEU A 52 15.46 4.07 13.59
N ILE A 53 14.70 5.09 13.98
CA ILE A 53 13.57 5.62 13.19
C ILE A 53 13.98 6.81 12.30
N TYR A 54 15.19 7.33 12.41
CA TYR A 54 15.64 8.43 11.57
C TYR A 54 16.27 7.92 10.28
N PRO A 55 15.70 8.24 9.11
CA PRO A 55 16.26 7.82 7.83
C PRO A 55 17.54 8.61 7.51
N GLN A 56 18.55 7.92 6.99
CA GLN A 56 19.79 8.53 6.52
C GLN A 56 19.54 9.30 5.21
N ARG A 57 18.78 8.72 4.28
CA ARG A 57 18.42 9.33 2.97
C ARG A 57 16.99 9.84 2.99
N ARG A 58 16.77 10.93 3.74
CA ARG A 58 15.44 11.49 4.01
C ARG A 58 14.58 11.70 2.76
N LEU A 59 15.17 12.25 1.67
CA LEU A 59 14.42 12.53 0.45
C LEU A 59 13.97 11.23 -0.25
N ALA A 60 14.83 10.24 -0.36
CA ALA A 60 14.50 8.97 -0.99
C ALA A 60 13.40 8.22 -0.20
N VAL A 61 13.50 8.23 1.13
CA VAL A 61 12.51 7.62 2.01
C VAL A 61 11.17 8.36 1.96
N ALA A 62 11.19 9.70 1.94
CA ALA A 62 9.98 10.51 1.80
C ALA A 62 9.30 10.29 0.44
N THR A 63 10.05 10.28 -0.67
CA THR A 63 9.53 10.01 -2.02
C THR A 63 8.91 8.61 -2.10
N ARG A 64 9.60 7.60 -1.56
CA ARG A 64 9.08 6.23 -1.47
C ARG A 64 7.75 6.18 -0.71
N SER A 65 7.69 6.84 0.44
CA SER A 65 6.49 6.86 1.28
C SER A 65 5.32 7.60 0.63
N LEU A 66 5.60 8.70 -0.08
CA LEU A 66 4.59 9.42 -0.86
C LEU A 66 4.01 8.54 -1.99
N ILE A 67 4.88 7.86 -2.72
CA ILE A 67 4.45 6.92 -3.78
C ILE A 67 3.59 5.80 -3.19
N MET A 68 3.89 5.33 -1.99
CA MET A 68 3.08 4.33 -1.31
C MET A 68 1.71 4.88 -0.89
N VAL A 69 1.62 6.16 -0.50
CA VAL A 69 0.33 6.83 -0.26
C VAL A 69 -0.50 6.88 -1.54
N LEU A 70 0.10 7.24 -2.68
CA LEU A 70 -0.58 7.25 -3.98
C LEU A 70 -1.05 5.85 -4.39
N CYS A 71 -0.22 4.84 -4.16
CA CYS A 71 -0.59 3.44 -4.38
C CYS A 71 -1.86 3.06 -3.58
N MET A 72 -1.87 3.30 -2.28
CA MET A 72 -2.99 2.95 -1.42
C MET A 72 -4.23 3.80 -1.71
N PHE A 73 -4.06 5.06 -2.07
CA PHE A 73 -5.17 5.91 -2.51
C PHE A 73 -5.83 5.35 -3.77
N CYS A 74 -5.07 5.00 -4.80
CA CYS A 74 -5.59 4.37 -6.01
C CYS A 74 -6.29 3.04 -5.69
N PHE A 75 -5.66 2.20 -4.86
CA PHE A 75 -6.21 0.90 -4.49
C PHE A 75 -7.57 1.01 -3.80
N PHE A 76 -7.66 1.81 -2.74
CA PHE A 76 -8.89 1.95 -1.97
C PHE A 76 -9.96 2.82 -2.64
N SER A 77 -9.60 3.71 -3.56
CA SER A 77 -10.57 4.46 -4.36
C SER A 77 -11.39 3.55 -5.30
N ALA A 78 -10.87 2.37 -5.63
CA ALA A 78 -11.61 1.36 -6.40
C ALA A 78 -12.62 0.57 -5.55
N SER A 79 -12.53 0.65 -4.22
CA SER A 79 -13.34 -0.15 -3.27
C SER A 79 -14.85 -0.08 -3.47
N PRO A 80 -15.48 1.06 -3.84
CA PRO A 80 -16.92 1.10 -4.09
C PRO A 80 -17.36 0.36 -5.35
N PHE A 81 -16.46 0.17 -6.31
CA PHE A 81 -16.78 -0.34 -7.64
C PHE A 81 -16.33 -1.77 -7.88
N LEU A 82 -15.35 -2.25 -7.13
CA LEU A 82 -14.68 -3.52 -7.39
C LEU A 82 -14.70 -4.43 -6.16
N SER A 83 -14.75 -5.73 -6.43
CA SER A 83 -14.53 -6.74 -5.39
C SER A 83 -13.07 -6.73 -4.91
N VAL A 84 -12.83 -7.25 -3.69
CA VAL A 84 -11.46 -7.39 -3.16
C VAL A 84 -10.56 -8.19 -4.10
N ALA A 85 -11.11 -9.23 -4.72
CA ALA A 85 -10.38 -10.07 -5.66
C ALA A 85 -9.96 -9.30 -6.92
N GLN A 86 -10.83 -8.46 -7.48
CA GLN A 86 -10.51 -7.61 -8.63
C GLN A 86 -9.48 -6.53 -8.27
N MET A 87 -9.61 -5.91 -7.10
CA MET A 87 -8.64 -4.94 -6.60
C MET A 87 -7.26 -5.60 -6.42
N ALA A 88 -7.21 -6.77 -5.81
CA ALA A 88 -5.99 -7.54 -5.64
C ALA A 88 -5.36 -7.93 -6.98
N ALA A 89 -6.15 -8.42 -7.95
CA ALA A 89 -5.67 -8.78 -9.28
C ALA A 89 -5.01 -7.58 -9.99
N GLY A 90 -5.62 -6.39 -9.90
CA GLY A 90 -5.03 -5.17 -10.46
C GLY A 90 -3.73 -4.77 -9.74
N LEU A 91 -3.70 -4.80 -8.41
CA LEU A 91 -2.50 -4.51 -7.64
C LEU A 91 -1.37 -5.50 -7.98
N TYR A 92 -1.68 -6.79 -8.09
CA TYR A 92 -0.72 -7.84 -8.41
C TYR A 92 -0.18 -7.80 -9.86
N THR A 93 -0.54 -6.80 -10.65
CA THR A 93 0.20 -6.46 -11.88
C THR A 93 1.58 -5.83 -11.58
N TYR A 94 1.87 -5.45 -10.32
CA TYR A 94 3.13 -4.79 -9.95
C TYR A 94 4.39 -5.56 -10.35
N PRO A 95 4.49 -6.91 -10.38
CA PRO A 95 5.70 -7.58 -10.82
C PRO A 95 6.03 -7.34 -12.30
N LEU A 96 5.00 -7.09 -13.14
CA LEU A 96 5.20 -6.67 -14.53
C LEU A 96 5.95 -5.34 -14.57
N PHE A 97 5.44 -4.35 -13.82
CA PHE A 97 6.06 -3.03 -13.74
C PHE A 97 7.43 -3.06 -13.08
N VAL A 98 7.62 -3.88 -12.02
CA VAL A 98 8.95 -4.08 -11.41
C VAL A 98 9.93 -4.61 -12.44
N SER A 99 9.54 -5.60 -13.24
CA SER A 99 10.42 -6.20 -14.26
C SER A 99 10.74 -5.23 -15.39
N LEU A 100 9.76 -4.43 -15.83
CA LEU A 100 9.95 -3.38 -16.83
C LEU A 100 10.88 -2.26 -16.32
N LEU A 101 10.75 -1.88 -15.06
CA LEU A 101 11.54 -0.80 -14.46
C LEU A 101 12.91 -1.26 -13.96
N ALA A 102 13.06 -2.53 -13.56
CA ALA A 102 14.31 -3.06 -13.02
C ALA A 102 15.44 -3.09 -14.07
N ALA A 103 15.12 -3.40 -15.32
CA ALA A 103 16.12 -3.43 -16.39
C ALA A 103 16.79 -2.04 -16.59
N PRO A 104 16.07 -0.95 -16.89
CA PRO A 104 16.68 0.36 -17.11
C PRO A 104 17.18 1.04 -15.84
N LEU A 105 16.53 0.81 -14.67
CA LEU A 105 16.83 1.54 -13.45
C LEU A 105 17.80 0.83 -12.51
N LEU A 106 17.85 -0.51 -12.53
CA LEU A 106 18.71 -1.30 -11.66
C LEU A 106 19.79 -2.07 -12.45
N GLY A 107 19.73 -2.07 -13.78
CA GLY A 107 20.67 -2.82 -14.63
C GLY A 107 20.46 -4.34 -14.57
N GLU A 108 19.26 -4.80 -14.15
CA GLU A 108 18.97 -6.22 -14.03
C GLU A 108 18.57 -6.83 -15.39
N THR A 109 19.05 -8.05 -15.68
CA THR A 109 18.63 -8.78 -16.85
C THR A 109 17.37 -9.59 -16.56
N VAL A 110 16.35 -9.39 -17.39
CA VAL A 110 15.10 -10.16 -17.27
C VAL A 110 15.22 -11.44 -18.09
N GLY A 111 15.39 -12.58 -17.43
CA GLY A 111 15.48 -13.88 -18.09
C GLY A 111 14.17 -14.29 -18.78
N ARG A 112 14.28 -15.11 -19.87
CA ARG A 112 13.13 -15.55 -20.68
C ARG A 112 12.01 -16.26 -19.90
N TRP A 113 12.36 -17.03 -18.88
CA TRP A 113 11.38 -17.72 -18.03
C TRP A 113 10.55 -16.73 -17.22
N ARG A 114 11.17 -15.65 -16.77
CA ARG A 114 10.51 -14.57 -16.06
C ARG A 114 9.55 -13.82 -16.98
N VAL A 115 9.96 -13.56 -18.23
CA VAL A 115 9.06 -12.95 -19.23
C VAL A 115 7.85 -13.85 -19.47
N GLY A 116 8.02 -15.16 -19.57
CA GLY A 116 6.91 -16.11 -19.69
C GLY A 116 5.95 -16.04 -18.50
N ALA A 117 6.47 -16.06 -17.27
CA ALA A 117 5.65 -15.94 -16.05
C ALA A 117 4.89 -14.61 -15.99
N LEU A 118 5.53 -13.50 -16.40
CA LEU A 118 4.90 -12.19 -16.46
C LEU A 118 3.74 -12.15 -17.46
N ILE A 119 3.90 -12.76 -18.64
CA ILE A 119 2.83 -12.84 -19.64
C ILE A 119 1.63 -13.63 -19.09
N ILE A 120 1.89 -14.75 -18.42
CA ILE A 120 0.82 -15.57 -17.79
C ILE A 120 0.12 -14.76 -16.70
N GLY A 121 0.86 -14.08 -15.82
CA GLY A 121 0.29 -13.23 -14.78
C GLY A 121 -0.52 -12.06 -15.35
N ALA A 122 -0.03 -11.40 -16.40
CA ALA A 122 -0.76 -10.35 -17.10
C ALA A 122 -2.06 -10.86 -17.72
N ALA A 123 -2.04 -12.03 -18.35
CA ALA A 123 -3.23 -12.67 -18.90
C ALA A 123 -4.25 -13.01 -17.80
N GLY A 124 -3.79 -13.51 -16.64
CA GLY A 124 -4.66 -13.77 -15.48
C GLY A 124 -5.33 -12.50 -14.96
N ALA A 125 -4.57 -11.43 -14.78
CA ALA A 125 -5.11 -10.14 -14.35
C ALA A 125 -6.10 -9.55 -15.38
N PHE A 126 -5.78 -9.67 -16.67
CA PHE A 126 -6.66 -9.25 -17.76
C PHE A 126 -7.99 -10.01 -17.75
N LEU A 127 -7.96 -11.33 -17.60
CA LEU A 127 -9.16 -12.15 -17.50
C LEU A 127 -10.02 -11.79 -16.29
N MET A 128 -9.38 -11.53 -15.14
CA MET A 128 -10.09 -11.21 -13.90
C MET A 128 -10.71 -9.82 -13.91
N LEU A 129 -10.03 -8.84 -14.49
CA LEU A 129 -10.55 -7.48 -14.64
C LEU A 129 -11.59 -7.39 -15.77
N ASN A 130 -11.59 -8.36 -16.70
CA ASN A 130 -12.52 -8.44 -17.81
C ASN A 130 -12.78 -7.10 -18.54
N PRO A 131 -11.71 -6.46 -19.09
CA PRO A 131 -11.84 -5.13 -19.70
C PRO A 131 -12.68 -5.09 -20.98
N LEU A 132 -13.05 -6.25 -21.52
CA LEU A 132 -13.91 -6.38 -22.71
C LEU A 132 -15.39 -6.52 -22.36
N ALA A 133 -15.75 -6.54 -21.08
CA ALA A 133 -17.14 -6.59 -20.67
C ALA A 133 -17.85 -5.25 -20.99
N GLU A 134 -19.14 -5.32 -21.35
CA GLU A 134 -19.97 -4.14 -21.54
C GLU A 134 -20.06 -3.22 -20.30
N THR A 135 -19.78 -3.78 -19.13
CA THR A 135 -19.77 -3.09 -17.83
C THR A 135 -18.40 -2.52 -17.45
N PHE A 136 -17.44 -2.45 -18.39
CA PHE A 136 -16.12 -1.92 -18.11
C PHE A 136 -16.18 -0.49 -17.55
N SER A 137 -15.56 -0.28 -16.42
CA SER A 137 -15.45 1.02 -15.77
C SER A 137 -13.99 1.46 -15.68
N LEU A 138 -13.74 2.76 -15.87
CA LEU A 138 -12.40 3.33 -15.64
C LEU A 138 -11.87 3.10 -14.22
N ALA A 139 -12.76 2.83 -13.26
CA ALA A 139 -12.38 2.45 -11.91
C ALA A 139 -11.51 1.17 -11.87
N GLN A 140 -11.63 0.28 -12.86
CA GLN A 140 -10.79 -0.93 -12.96
C GLN A 140 -9.32 -0.63 -13.28
N LEU A 141 -9.01 0.56 -13.78
CA LEU A 141 -7.63 1.01 -13.99
C LEU A 141 -6.95 1.47 -12.69
N LEU A 142 -7.70 1.83 -11.66
CA LEU A 142 -7.16 2.30 -10.38
C LEU A 142 -6.27 1.26 -9.68
N PRO A 143 -6.65 -0.03 -9.55
CA PRO A 143 -5.78 -1.04 -8.97
C PRO A 143 -4.53 -1.32 -9.81
N ILE A 144 -4.60 -1.18 -11.15
CA ILE A 144 -3.42 -1.30 -12.03
C ILE A 144 -2.46 -0.13 -11.79
N ALA A 145 -2.99 1.09 -11.67
CA ALA A 145 -2.20 2.27 -11.29
C ALA A 145 -1.57 2.09 -9.90
N ALA A 146 -2.29 1.49 -8.94
CA ALA A 146 -1.74 1.12 -7.64
C ALA A 146 -0.56 0.14 -7.80
N GLY A 147 -0.68 -0.87 -8.66
CA GLY A 147 0.41 -1.80 -9.00
C GLY A 147 1.64 -1.10 -9.58
N PHE A 148 1.45 -0.11 -10.44
CA PHE A 148 2.55 0.71 -10.95
C PHE A 148 3.25 1.52 -9.84
N PHE A 149 2.49 2.20 -8.97
CA PHE A 149 3.08 2.93 -7.84
C PHE A 149 3.77 1.99 -6.84
N TYR A 150 3.21 0.81 -6.61
CA TYR A 150 3.85 -0.19 -5.76
C TYR A 150 5.19 -0.67 -6.35
N ALA A 151 5.26 -0.89 -7.66
CA ALA A 151 6.51 -1.21 -8.35
C ALA A 151 7.55 -0.08 -8.20
N CYS A 152 7.15 1.18 -8.39
CA CYS A 152 8.03 2.33 -8.17
C CYS A 152 8.57 2.37 -6.73
N ASN A 153 7.71 2.10 -5.73
CA ASN A 153 8.10 2.01 -4.33
C ASN A 153 9.18 0.93 -4.11
N ILE A 154 9.02 -0.28 -4.69
CA ILE A 154 10.00 -1.36 -4.61
C ILE A 154 11.33 -0.96 -5.27
N ILE A 155 11.30 -0.34 -6.45
CA ILE A 155 12.51 0.11 -7.15
C ILE A 155 13.27 1.16 -6.32
N ILE A 156 12.57 2.14 -5.74
CA ILE A 156 13.20 3.16 -4.88
C ILE A 156 13.78 2.51 -3.63
N LEU A 157 13.07 1.59 -3.00
CA LEU A 157 13.56 0.84 -1.85
C LEU A 157 14.89 0.15 -2.17
N ARG A 158 14.95 -0.55 -3.30
CA ARG A 158 16.12 -1.32 -3.72
C ARG A 158 17.31 -0.44 -4.13
N ARG A 159 17.03 0.64 -4.85
CA ARG A 159 18.10 1.50 -5.39
C ARG A 159 18.69 2.44 -4.35
N TYR A 160 17.84 3.01 -3.49
CA TYR A 160 18.22 4.13 -2.63
C TYR A 160 18.11 3.85 -1.14
N CYS A 161 17.32 2.85 -0.71
CA CYS A 161 17.00 2.64 0.70
C CYS A 161 17.50 1.29 1.25
N ARG A 162 18.41 0.58 0.57
CA ARG A 162 18.96 -0.70 1.05
C ARG A 162 19.66 -0.60 2.40
N GLY A 163 20.31 0.53 2.68
CA GLY A 163 21.03 0.77 3.94
C GLY A 163 20.15 1.32 5.07
N GLU A 164 18.90 1.62 4.80
CA GLU A 164 17.97 2.15 5.80
C GLU A 164 17.47 1.04 6.73
N THR A 165 17.24 1.41 8.00
CA THR A 165 16.65 0.45 8.94
C THR A 165 15.19 0.17 8.59
N PRO A 166 14.69 -1.06 8.74
CA PRO A 166 13.26 -1.36 8.54
C PRO A 166 12.35 -0.48 9.40
N LEU A 167 12.79 -0.11 10.61
CA LEU A 167 12.04 0.77 11.50
C LEU A 167 11.93 2.20 10.95
N ALA A 168 13.03 2.76 10.39
CA ALA A 168 12.99 4.09 9.74
C ALA A 168 12.05 4.11 8.55
N LEU A 169 12.09 3.06 7.72
CA LEU A 169 11.21 2.94 6.55
C LEU A 169 9.73 2.81 6.95
N THR A 170 9.43 2.01 7.99
CA THR A 170 8.06 1.81 8.47
C THR A 170 7.54 3.06 9.18
N PHE A 171 8.37 3.73 9.97
CA PHE A 171 8.00 4.97 10.64
C PHE A 171 7.72 6.10 9.63
N ALA A 172 8.61 6.31 8.66
CA ALA A 172 8.43 7.32 7.63
C ALA A 172 7.18 7.06 6.76
N ASN A 173 6.90 5.79 6.47
CA ASN A 173 5.68 5.39 5.78
C ASN A 173 4.44 5.75 6.61
N GLY A 174 4.44 5.39 7.91
CA GLY A 174 3.38 5.75 8.85
C GLY A 174 3.18 7.26 8.94
N ALA A 175 4.27 8.04 9.05
CA ALA A 175 4.22 9.50 9.11
C ALA A 175 3.60 10.10 7.83
N MET A 176 4.00 9.62 6.66
CA MET A 176 3.45 10.10 5.38
C MET A 176 1.96 9.75 5.24
N PHE A 177 1.55 8.56 5.66
CA PHE A 177 0.16 8.16 5.69
C PHE A 177 -0.66 8.98 6.69
N PHE A 178 -0.11 9.27 7.86
CA PHE A 178 -0.76 10.11 8.86
C PHE A 178 -0.98 11.53 8.33
N ILE A 179 0.07 12.14 7.75
CA ILE A 179 0.00 13.49 7.15
C ILE A 179 -1.01 13.51 6.01
N SER A 180 -1.00 12.53 5.12
CA SER A 180 -1.94 12.46 3.99
C SER A 180 -3.37 12.23 4.47
N GLY A 181 -3.58 11.42 5.51
CA GLY A 181 -4.89 11.21 6.13
C GLY A 181 -5.45 12.50 6.70
N LEU A 182 -4.65 13.21 7.51
CA LEU A 182 -5.04 14.53 8.05
C LEU A 182 -5.30 15.55 6.94
N ALA A 183 -4.44 15.60 5.93
CA ALA A 183 -4.62 16.51 4.79
C ALA A 183 -5.95 16.24 4.06
N GLY A 184 -6.27 14.97 3.80
CA GLY A 184 -7.54 14.57 3.19
C GLY A 184 -8.75 14.97 4.04
N ILE A 185 -8.69 14.76 5.36
CA ILE A 185 -9.74 15.19 6.30
C ILE A 185 -9.93 16.71 6.24
N ILE A 186 -8.84 17.47 6.31
CA ILE A 186 -8.89 18.95 6.30
C ILE A 186 -9.42 19.45 4.96
N ILE A 187 -8.94 18.90 3.85
CA ILE A 187 -9.39 19.30 2.51
C ILE A 187 -10.90 19.05 2.36
N LEU A 188 -11.38 17.88 2.74
CA LEU A 188 -12.80 17.52 2.63
C LEU A 188 -13.68 18.27 3.63
N PHE A 189 -13.11 18.75 4.73
CA PHE A 189 -13.82 19.63 5.68
C PHE A 189 -13.99 21.04 5.12
N ILE A 190 -12.94 21.59 4.44
CA ILE A 190 -12.95 22.94 3.87
C ILE A 190 -13.70 22.96 2.53
N LEU A 191 -13.50 21.93 1.71
CA LEU A 191 -14.06 21.79 0.37
C LEU A 191 -14.87 20.47 0.28
N PRO A 192 -16.06 20.42 0.87
CA PRO A 192 -16.89 19.23 0.82
C PRO A 192 -17.29 18.92 -0.63
N LEU A 193 -17.14 17.66 -1.01
CA LEU A 193 -17.55 17.20 -2.33
C LEU A 193 -19.09 17.23 -2.48
N SER A 194 -19.57 17.26 -3.71
CA SER A 194 -21.02 17.25 -3.99
C SER A 194 -21.71 16.03 -3.37
N GLN A 195 -22.96 16.15 -2.97
CA GLN A 195 -23.74 15.07 -2.36
C GLN A 195 -23.76 13.81 -3.25
N ASN A 196 -23.81 13.97 -4.56
CA ASN A 196 -23.80 12.87 -5.52
C ASN A 196 -22.50 12.05 -5.42
N LEU A 197 -21.35 12.71 -5.21
CA LEU A 197 -20.07 12.03 -5.03
C LEU A 197 -19.96 11.40 -3.64
N GLN A 198 -20.49 12.04 -2.60
CA GLN A 198 -20.51 11.48 -1.24
C GLN A 198 -21.37 10.21 -1.18
N THR A 199 -22.47 10.15 -1.90
CA THR A 199 -23.32 8.96 -1.98
C THR A 199 -22.73 7.85 -2.86
N ALA A 200 -22.06 8.22 -3.97
CA ALA A 200 -21.44 7.26 -4.87
C ALA A 200 -20.16 6.64 -4.31
N MET A 201 -19.37 7.41 -3.55
CA MET A 201 -18.05 7.02 -3.06
C MET A 201 -17.83 7.44 -1.60
N PRO A 202 -18.68 7.01 -0.63
CA PRO A 202 -18.65 7.51 0.74
C PRO A 202 -17.30 7.29 1.41
N PHE A 203 -16.66 6.17 1.15
CA PHE A 203 -15.36 5.80 1.74
C PHE A 203 -14.24 6.81 1.44
N VAL A 204 -14.25 7.46 0.28
CA VAL A 204 -13.19 8.41 -0.14
C VAL A 204 -13.67 9.86 -0.08
N ALA A 205 -14.97 10.10 -0.27
CA ALA A 205 -15.54 11.43 -0.38
C ALA A 205 -15.92 12.07 0.97
N ILE A 206 -15.97 11.28 2.05
CA ILE A 206 -16.25 11.76 3.41
C ILE A 206 -14.93 11.81 4.18
N GLY A 207 -14.61 12.98 4.79
CA GLY A 207 -13.37 13.16 5.54
C GLY A 207 -13.38 12.43 6.88
N TRP A 208 -14.34 12.77 7.75
CA TRP A 208 -14.40 12.24 9.11
C TRP A 208 -15.83 11.87 9.51
N PRO A 209 -16.27 10.64 9.27
CA PRO A 209 -17.56 10.15 9.77
C PRO A 209 -17.53 9.93 11.29
N ALA A 210 -18.70 9.68 11.89
CA ALA A 210 -18.80 9.37 13.31
C ALA A 210 -17.96 8.13 13.68
N ILE A 211 -17.16 8.24 14.74
CA ILE A 211 -16.29 7.15 15.20
C ILE A 211 -17.11 6.16 16.03
N GLY A 212 -17.19 4.91 15.57
CA GLY A 212 -17.67 3.79 16.36
C GLY A 212 -16.52 3.10 17.13
N MET A 213 -16.82 2.48 18.26
CA MET A 213 -15.83 1.73 19.05
C MET A 213 -15.21 0.58 18.23
N SER A 214 -15.98 -0.01 17.33
CA SER A 214 -15.50 -1.02 16.38
C SER A 214 -14.39 -0.48 15.46
N VAL A 215 -14.55 0.74 14.94
CA VAL A 215 -13.55 1.37 14.07
C VAL A 215 -12.21 1.55 14.78
N ILE A 216 -12.24 1.94 16.06
CA ILE A 216 -11.03 2.06 16.90
C ILE A 216 -10.37 0.70 17.07
N GLY A 217 -11.14 -0.34 17.41
CA GLY A 217 -10.62 -1.70 17.56
C GLY A 217 -9.95 -2.22 16.28
N PHE A 218 -10.62 -2.03 15.14
CA PHE A 218 -10.05 -2.40 13.83
C PHE A 218 -8.81 -1.56 13.49
N ALA A 219 -8.78 -0.27 13.80
CA ALA A 219 -7.62 0.58 13.57
C ALA A 219 -6.38 0.09 14.36
N VAL A 220 -6.57 -0.29 15.61
CA VAL A 220 -5.50 -0.87 16.45
C VAL A 220 -5.03 -2.20 15.88
N LEU A 221 -5.94 -3.10 15.54
CA LEU A 221 -5.60 -4.40 14.92
C LEU A 221 -4.84 -4.20 13.61
N CYS A 222 -5.34 -3.33 12.73
CA CYS A 222 -4.67 -2.99 11.47
C CYS A 222 -3.29 -2.37 11.69
N SER A 223 -3.09 -1.59 12.77
CA SER A 223 -1.76 -1.04 13.11
C SER A 223 -0.75 -2.13 13.43
N VAL A 224 -1.16 -3.14 14.21
CA VAL A 224 -0.31 -4.28 14.57
C VAL A 224 0.02 -5.12 13.33
N LEU A 225 -1.01 -5.46 12.53
CA LEU A 225 -0.83 -6.23 11.30
C LEU A 225 0.08 -5.51 10.30
N ASN A 226 -0.09 -4.19 10.17
CA ASN A 226 0.74 -3.34 9.31
C ASN A 226 2.20 -3.33 9.76
N LEU A 227 2.45 -3.17 11.06
CA LEU A 227 3.80 -3.19 11.60
C LEU A 227 4.50 -4.51 11.29
N LEU A 228 3.89 -5.63 11.68
CA LEU A 228 4.47 -6.96 11.49
C LEU A 228 4.66 -7.30 10.01
N GLY A 229 3.66 -7.00 9.19
CA GLY A 229 3.71 -7.22 7.75
C GLY A 229 4.81 -6.42 7.08
N ASN A 230 4.88 -5.11 7.33
CA ASN A 230 5.89 -4.24 6.71
C ASN A 230 7.31 -4.54 7.20
N LEU A 231 7.53 -4.88 8.46
CA LEU A 231 8.86 -5.28 8.95
C LEU A 231 9.33 -6.56 8.26
N GLY A 232 8.44 -7.56 8.13
CA GLY A 232 8.74 -8.81 7.44
C GLY A 232 9.05 -8.59 5.96
N LEU A 233 8.21 -7.81 5.28
CA LEU A 233 8.34 -7.50 3.86
C LEU A 233 9.61 -6.68 3.57
N THR A 234 9.82 -5.60 4.33
CA THR A 234 10.97 -4.71 4.15
C THR A 234 12.29 -5.48 4.35
N ARG A 235 12.37 -6.31 5.38
CA ARG A 235 13.55 -7.14 5.62
C ARG A 235 13.79 -8.15 4.51
N ALA A 236 12.73 -8.79 4.02
CA ALA A 236 12.82 -9.73 2.90
C ALA A 236 13.37 -9.04 1.63
N TYR A 237 12.84 -7.88 1.26
CA TYR A 237 13.31 -7.13 0.09
C TYR A 237 14.69 -6.50 0.24
N GLN A 238 15.18 -6.28 1.46
CA GLN A 238 16.53 -5.80 1.71
C GLN A 238 17.57 -6.92 1.60
N THR A 239 17.21 -8.16 1.97
CA THR A 239 18.15 -9.28 2.09
C THR A 239 18.22 -10.17 0.87
N ALA A 240 17.17 -10.23 0.05
CA ALA A 240 17.11 -11.11 -1.11
C ALA A 240 16.95 -10.33 -2.42
N GLU A 241 17.32 -10.95 -3.54
CA GLU A 241 17.03 -10.42 -4.88
C GLU A 241 15.51 -10.43 -5.11
N SER A 242 14.92 -9.29 -5.50
CA SER A 242 13.48 -9.17 -5.74
C SER A 242 12.99 -10.13 -6.82
N SER A 243 13.90 -10.58 -7.66
CA SER A 243 13.59 -11.54 -8.72
C SER A 243 13.10 -12.89 -8.20
N TRP A 244 13.56 -13.29 -7.02
CA TRP A 244 13.11 -14.50 -6.34
C TRP A 244 11.90 -14.27 -5.44
N LEU A 245 11.70 -13.03 -4.97
CA LEU A 245 10.64 -12.69 -4.02
C LEU A 245 9.32 -12.32 -4.71
N ALA A 246 9.37 -11.65 -5.86
CA ALA A 246 8.17 -11.20 -6.55
C ALA A 246 7.16 -12.32 -6.88
N PRO A 247 7.57 -13.55 -7.29
CA PRO A 247 6.63 -14.65 -7.49
C PRO A 247 6.03 -15.23 -6.20
N LEU A 248 6.62 -14.93 -5.04
CA LEU A 248 6.14 -15.43 -3.74
C LEU A 248 5.19 -14.47 -3.03
N ASP A 249 5.01 -13.27 -3.58
CA ASP A 249 4.04 -12.27 -3.10
C ASP A 249 2.61 -12.54 -3.65
N PHE A 250 2.44 -13.59 -4.48
CA PHE A 250 1.15 -14.03 -5.02
C PHE A 250 0.42 -15.02 -4.13
#